data_9a56b6d69c47f07bf5fadff40f78b630
#
_entry.id   9a56b6d69c47f07bf5fadff40f78b630
#
_cell.length_a   1.000
_cell.length_b   1.000
_cell.length_c   1.000
_cell.angle_alpha   90.00
_cell.angle_beta   90.00
_cell.angle_gamma   90.00
#
_symmetry.space_group_name_H-M   'P 1'
#
loop_
_entity.id
_entity.type
_entity.pdbx_description
1 polymer ?
#
loop_
_entity_poly.entity_id
_entity_poly.type
_entity_poly.pdbx_seq_one_letter_code
_entity_poly.pdbx_strand_id
1 'polypeptide(L)'
;MNKSQFTLVTSARDLLGMLVMLVTLLLASVALADDDDEEAEERPEYVVLSQERMLEHDIVTASAASGTLSLTTRTFGRIVHDPASLSHIRARFDGVVKRIMVNIGDKVEKGDTLAIIESNESLNQYSITSPMSGKIIARHANDGELTKGQVLLSVANYSRAIAQLAIFPKQRTRIAADMEVTLRLEELQQQSSISHITSSPDDKPYSIAFVNVDNGSGYWPLGAMVEGYIQIGFQEVNLALPKSSIQELDGQTIVFVKEGERFYPRQVKLGNTDNRLVEIVKGVQIGQQVVVENSYLLKADLLKMEAGDDD
;
A
#
# COMPACT_ATOMS: atom_id res chain seq x y z
N MET A 1 -34.25 61.44 -56.70
CA MET A 1 -35.69 61.60 -57.10
C MET A 1 -36.20 60.29 -57.70
N ASN A 2 -37.28 59.85 -57.16
CA ASN A 2 -38.30 58.91 -57.57
C ASN A 2 -38.15 57.41 -57.12
N LYS A 3 -38.98 57.14 -56.11
CA LYS A 3 -39.38 55.86 -55.60
C LYS A 3 -40.40 55.22 -56.59
N SER A 4 -40.31 53.93 -56.90
CA SER A 4 -41.46 53.16 -57.35
C SER A 4 -41.56 51.95 -56.41
N GLN A 5 -42.67 51.94 -55.67
CA GLN A 5 -43.13 50.83 -54.86
C GLN A 5 -43.82 49.78 -55.78
N PHE A 6 -43.39 48.55 -55.73
CA PHE A 6 -44.15 47.42 -56.25
C PHE A 6 -44.90 46.77 -55.10
N THR A 7 -46.19 46.95 -55.04
CA THR A 7 -47.13 46.19 -54.19
C THR A 7 -47.54 44.92 -54.90
N LEU A 8 -47.08 43.79 -54.40
CA LEU A 8 -47.57 42.47 -54.79
C LEU A 8 -48.81 42.19 -53.97
N VAL A 9 -49.99 42.21 -54.66
CA VAL A 9 -51.30 41.76 -54.15
C VAL A 9 -51.37 40.27 -54.41
N THR A 10 -51.03 39.44 -53.39
CA THR A 10 -51.32 38.00 -53.46
C THR A 10 -52.72 37.73 -53.00
N SER A 11 -53.49 37.09 -53.85
CA SER A 11 -54.91 36.74 -53.62
C SER A 11 -55.02 35.68 -52.54
N ALA A 12 -56.04 35.81 -51.65
CA ALA A 12 -56.28 34.85 -50.55
C ALA A 12 -56.41 33.40 -50.96
N ARG A 13 -56.65 33.11 -52.26
CA ARG A 13 -56.72 31.76 -52.82
C ARG A 13 -55.35 31.11 -53.04
N ASP A 14 -54.34 31.91 -53.34
CA ASP A 14 -52.94 31.45 -53.53
C ASP A 14 -52.29 31.09 -52.21
N LEU A 15 -52.60 31.82 -51.10
CA LEU A 15 -52.17 31.52 -49.76
C LEU A 15 -52.76 30.20 -49.21
N LEU A 16 -54.04 29.91 -49.57
CA LEU A 16 -54.72 28.68 -49.13
C LEU A 16 -54.15 27.44 -49.83
N GLY A 17 -53.82 27.56 -51.15
CA GLY A 17 -53.21 26.49 -51.94
C GLY A 17 -51.81 26.16 -51.46
N MET A 18 -51.01 27.16 -51.07
CA MET A 18 -49.68 26.97 -50.55
C MET A 18 -49.67 26.39 -49.12
N LEU A 19 -50.68 26.73 -48.30
CA LEU A 19 -50.86 26.15 -46.96
C LEU A 19 -51.26 24.66 -47.00
N VAL A 20 -52.13 24.28 -47.91
CA VAL A 20 -52.58 22.87 -48.10
C VAL A 20 -51.39 22.02 -48.61
N MET A 21 -50.58 22.56 -49.54
CA MET A 21 -49.41 21.87 -50.07
C MET A 21 -48.30 21.71 -49.03
N LEU A 22 -48.14 22.69 -48.10
CA LEU A 22 -47.19 22.60 -47.01
C LEU A 22 -47.62 21.60 -45.94
N VAL A 23 -48.92 21.47 -45.65
CA VAL A 23 -49.45 20.51 -44.67
C VAL A 23 -49.40 19.09 -45.22
N THR A 24 -49.60 18.86 -46.52
CA THR A 24 -49.42 17.52 -47.11
C THR A 24 -47.98 17.10 -47.23
N LEU A 25 -47.02 18.03 -47.38
CA LEU A 25 -45.58 17.73 -47.34
C LEU A 25 -45.09 17.42 -45.92
N LEU A 26 -45.69 18.02 -44.89
CA LEU A 26 -45.37 17.73 -43.49
C LEU A 26 -45.93 16.38 -43.01
N LEU A 27 -47.08 15.93 -43.60
CA LEU A 27 -47.66 14.62 -43.27
C LEU A 27 -46.99 13.44 -43.99
N ALA A 28 -46.24 13.69 -45.06
CA ALA A 28 -45.50 12.67 -45.80
C ALA A 28 -44.12 12.42 -45.23
N SER A 29 -43.59 13.29 -44.36
CA SER A 29 -42.29 13.12 -43.69
C SER A 29 -42.37 12.38 -42.36
N VAL A 30 -43.56 11.99 -41.88
CA VAL A 30 -43.74 11.23 -40.62
C VAL A 30 -43.88 9.72 -40.88
N ALA A 31 -43.86 9.26 -42.15
CA ALA A 31 -44.10 7.85 -42.51
C ALA A 31 -42.81 7.08 -42.95
N LEU A 32 -41.62 7.62 -42.71
CA LEU A 32 -40.32 6.94 -42.92
C LEU A 32 -39.35 7.30 -41.78
N ALA A 33 -39.84 7.28 -40.54
CA ALA A 33 -38.99 6.92 -39.43
C ALA A 33 -39.08 5.40 -39.35
N ASP A 34 -38.13 4.70 -39.95
CA ASP A 34 -37.76 3.38 -39.48
C ASP A 34 -37.41 3.58 -38.01
N ASP A 35 -38.26 3.08 -37.13
CA ASP A 35 -37.91 2.76 -35.76
C ASP A 35 -36.89 1.61 -35.85
N ASP A 36 -35.62 1.96 -36.12
CA ASP A 36 -34.51 1.23 -35.56
C ASP A 36 -34.58 1.55 -34.06
N ASP A 37 -35.52 0.91 -33.38
CA ASP A 37 -35.35 0.61 -31.94
C ASP A 37 -34.08 -0.23 -31.87
N GLU A 38 -32.91 0.43 -31.80
CA GLU A 38 -31.80 -0.11 -31.09
C GLU A 38 -32.34 -0.35 -29.68
N GLU A 39 -32.88 -1.55 -29.44
CA GLU A 39 -33.07 -2.07 -28.09
C GLU A 39 -31.69 -1.92 -27.43
N ALA A 40 -31.53 -0.86 -26.66
CA ALA A 40 -30.41 -0.74 -25.79
C ALA A 40 -30.45 -2.00 -24.91
N GLU A 41 -29.58 -2.96 -25.21
CA GLU A 41 -29.51 -4.22 -24.48
C GLU A 41 -29.42 -3.87 -23.00
N GLU A 42 -30.53 -4.13 -22.29
CA GLU A 42 -30.62 -3.87 -20.84
C GLU A 42 -29.61 -4.79 -20.18
N ARG A 43 -28.54 -4.21 -19.68
CA ARG A 43 -27.54 -4.93 -18.89
C ARG A 43 -28.25 -5.74 -17.82
N PRO A 44 -27.80 -6.96 -17.54
CA PRO A 44 -28.39 -7.75 -16.49
C PRO A 44 -28.23 -6.99 -15.16
N GLU A 45 -29.37 -6.63 -14.57
CA GLU A 45 -29.39 -5.82 -13.34
C GLU A 45 -28.78 -6.55 -12.13
N TYR A 46 -28.62 -7.87 -12.18
CA TYR A 46 -28.14 -8.69 -11.07
C TYR A 46 -27.60 -10.06 -11.54
N VAL A 47 -26.79 -10.66 -10.69
CA VAL A 47 -26.35 -12.05 -10.82
C VAL A 47 -27.16 -12.94 -9.88
N VAL A 48 -27.60 -14.13 -10.36
CA VAL A 48 -28.28 -15.14 -9.53
C VAL A 48 -27.27 -16.22 -9.12
N LEU A 49 -27.12 -16.44 -7.83
CA LEU A 49 -26.22 -17.48 -7.32
C LEU A 49 -26.86 -18.22 -6.16
N SER A 50 -26.95 -19.54 -6.25
CA SER A 50 -27.43 -20.36 -5.16
C SER A 50 -26.44 -20.41 -3.99
N GLN A 51 -26.93 -20.75 -2.81
CA GLN A 51 -26.10 -20.87 -1.62
C GLN A 51 -25.00 -21.94 -1.77
N GLU A 52 -25.26 -23.01 -2.51
CA GLU A 52 -24.29 -24.07 -2.82
C GLU A 52 -23.11 -23.53 -3.64
N ARG A 53 -23.41 -22.76 -4.70
CA ARG A 53 -22.38 -22.12 -5.56
C ARG A 53 -21.60 -21.04 -4.82
N MET A 54 -22.23 -20.32 -3.87
CA MET A 54 -21.52 -19.37 -3.02
C MET A 54 -20.45 -20.08 -2.19
N LEU A 55 -20.79 -21.25 -1.60
CA LEU A 55 -19.84 -22.04 -0.81
C LEU A 55 -18.72 -22.64 -1.68
N GLU A 56 -19.07 -23.12 -2.89
CA GLU A 56 -18.10 -23.67 -3.84
C GLU A 56 -17.03 -22.63 -4.26
N HIS A 57 -17.42 -21.37 -4.34
CA HIS A 57 -16.56 -20.27 -4.79
C HIS A 57 -16.08 -19.38 -3.65
N ASP A 58 -16.26 -19.78 -2.39
CA ASP A 58 -15.87 -19.01 -1.20
C ASP A 58 -16.37 -17.55 -1.23
N ILE A 59 -17.58 -17.33 -1.77
CA ILE A 59 -18.21 -16.00 -1.77
C ILE A 59 -18.79 -15.76 -0.39
N VAL A 60 -18.19 -14.80 0.33
CA VAL A 60 -18.58 -14.45 1.70
C VAL A 60 -19.38 -13.16 1.69
N THR A 61 -20.50 -13.14 2.42
CA THR A 61 -21.29 -11.93 2.66
C THR A 61 -21.20 -11.52 4.12
N ALA A 62 -21.25 -10.22 4.39
CA ALA A 62 -21.36 -9.66 5.73
C ALA A 62 -22.40 -8.56 5.77
N SER A 63 -23.01 -8.37 6.93
CA SER A 63 -23.92 -7.25 7.16
C SER A 63 -23.12 -5.94 7.21
N ALA A 64 -23.54 -4.97 6.41
CA ALA A 64 -22.96 -3.63 6.44
C ALA A 64 -23.21 -2.98 7.81
N ALA A 65 -22.15 -2.57 8.48
CA ALA A 65 -22.19 -2.04 9.85
C ALA A 65 -21.23 -0.84 10.00
N SER A 66 -21.39 -0.13 11.12
CA SER A 66 -20.40 0.85 11.56
C SER A 66 -19.03 0.18 11.75
N GLY A 67 -17.97 0.93 11.56
CA GLY A 67 -16.62 0.43 11.72
C GLY A 67 -15.67 1.48 12.25
N THR A 68 -14.47 1.04 12.57
CA THR A 68 -13.40 1.90 13.05
C THR A 68 -12.21 1.80 12.09
N LEU A 69 -11.87 2.92 11.47
CA LEU A 69 -10.70 3.03 10.59
C LEU A 69 -9.46 3.41 11.40
N SER A 70 -8.33 2.79 11.09
CA SER A 70 -7.04 3.18 11.63
C SER A 70 -6.51 4.41 10.89
N LEU A 71 -6.34 5.51 11.61
CA LEU A 71 -5.72 6.71 11.05
C LEU A 71 -4.20 6.56 11.06
N THR A 72 -3.60 6.63 9.89
CA THR A 72 -2.15 6.56 9.76
C THR A 72 -1.57 7.84 9.17
N THR A 73 -0.32 8.14 9.52
CA THR A 73 0.48 9.15 8.84
C THR A 73 1.68 8.50 8.17
N ARG A 74 1.89 8.81 6.91
CA ARG A 74 3.02 8.31 6.13
C ARG A 74 4.25 9.16 6.38
N THR A 75 5.38 8.51 6.55
CA THR A 75 6.71 9.11 6.64
C THR A 75 7.72 8.25 5.90
N PHE A 76 8.92 8.78 5.74
CA PHE A 76 10.01 8.09 5.05
C PHE A 76 11.23 8.04 5.94
N GLY A 77 12.06 7.04 5.69
CA GLY A 77 13.29 6.87 6.43
C GLY A 77 14.27 5.95 5.74
N ARG A 78 15.26 5.52 6.49
CA ARG A 78 16.32 4.63 6.00
C ARG A 78 16.56 3.51 6.99
N ILE A 79 16.84 2.32 6.47
CA ILE A 79 17.33 1.20 7.28
C ILE A 79 18.79 1.44 7.62
N VAL A 80 19.11 1.38 8.89
CA VAL A 80 20.47 1.48 9.40
C VAL A 80 20.81 0.26 10.27
N HIS A 81 22.10 0.01 10.49
CA HIS A 81 22.51 -1.02 11.44
C HIS A 81 22.10 -0.63 12.86
N ASP A 82 21.78 -1.61 13.67
CA ASP A 82 21.64 -1.43 15.12
C ASP A 82 23.07 -1.24 15.72
N PRO A 83 23.37 -0.10 16.35
CA PRO A 83 24.69 0.12 16.96
C PRO A 83 25.12 -0.97 17.95
N ALA A 84 24.15 -1.59 18.65
CA ALA A 84 24.40 -2.71 19.55
C ALA A 84 24.78 -4.01 18.82
N SER A 85 24.55 -4.06 17.51
CA SER A 85 24.84 -5.22 16.65
C SER A 85 26.18 -5.12 15.91
N LEU A 86 27.06 -4.17 16.29
CA LEU A 86 28.39 -3.98 15.71
C LEU A 86 29.42 -3.97 16.82
N SER A 87 30.48 -4.76 16.69
CA SER A 87 31.59 -4.78 17.62
C SER A 87 32.94 -4.62 16.92
N HIS A 88 33.71 -3.64 17.38
CA HIS A 88 35.09 -3.41 16.99
C HIS A 88 36.04 -4.11 17.97
N ILE A 89 36.69 -5.15 17.49
CA ILE A 89 37.56 -6.02 18.28
C ILE A 89 38.97 -5.43 18.31
N ARG A 90 39.50 -5.24 19.52
CA ARG A 90 40.84 -4.70 19.77
C ARG A 90 41.64 -5.66 20.65
N ALA A 91 42.94 -5.60 20.55
CA ALA A 91 43.82 -6.26 21.50
C ALA A 91 43.68 -5.61 22.89
N ARG A 92 43.66 -6.43 23.92
CA ARG A 92 43.60 -5.95 25.32
C ARG A 92 44.93 -5.34 25.78
N PHE A 93 46.05 -5.91 25.31
CA PHE A 93 47.40 -5.49 25.56
C PHE A 93 48.17 -5.31 24.28
N ASP A 94 49.11 -4.39 24.23
CA ASP A 94 49.99 -4.23 23.06
C ASP A 94 50.83 -5.48 22.86
N GLY A 95 51.00 -5.87 21.59
CA GLY A 95 51.69 -7.10 21.27
C GLY A 95 51.85 -7.33 19.78
N VAL A 96 52.16 -8.56 19.43
CA VAL A 96 52.28 -9.02 18.05
C VAL A 96 51.16 -9.99 17.75
N VAL A 97 50.49 -9.80 16.62
CA VAL A 97 49.49 -10.76 16.10
C VAL A 97 50.23 -12.04 15.69
N LYS A 98 50.05 -13.11 16.45
CA LYS A 98 50.66 -14.41 16.09
C LYS A 98 49.86 -15.09 15.00
N ARG A 99 48.52 -15.01 15.08
CA ARG A 99 47.62 -15.62 14.12
C ARG A 99 46.25 -14.98 14.16
N ILE A 100 45.66 -14.73 12.99
CA ILE A 100 44.23 -14.45 12.79
C ILE A 100 43.56 -15.71 12.22
N MET A 101 42.52 -16.17 12.91
CA MET A 101 41.85 -17.45 12.63
C MET A 101 40.63 -17.33 11.77
N VAL A 102 40.23 -16.12 11.40
CA VAL A 102 38.98 -15.81 10.69
C VAL A 102 39.24 -14.87 9.49
N ASN A 103 38.37 -14.95 8.50
CA ASN A 103 38.39 -14.09 7.31
C ASN A 103 37.13 -13.23 7.22
N ILE A 104 37.16 -12.20 6.39
CA ILE A 104 35.98 -11.42 6.07
C ILE A 104 34.95 -12.34 5.43
N GLY A 105 33.72 -12.30 5.97
CA GLY A 105 32.61 -13.14 5.54
C GLY A 105 32.32 -14.32 6.43
N ASP A 106 33.25 -14.74 7.28
CA ASP A 106 33.06 -15.89 8.18
C ASP A 106 31.99 -15.58 9.23
N LYS A 107 31.15 -16.59 9.52
CA LYS A 107 30.21 -16.58 10.64
C LYS A 107 30.97 -16.97 11.91
N VAL A 108 30.73 -16.25 12.98
CA VAL A 108 31.31 -16.52 14.32
C VAL A 108 30.21 -16.50 15.37
N GLU A 109 30.40 -17.28 16.41
CA GLU A 109 29.57 -17.28 17.60
C GLU A 109 30.23 -16.53 18.75
N LYS A 110 29.43 -16.09 19.70
CA LYS A 110 29.97 -15.50 20.93
C LYS A 110 30.90 -16.47 21.64
N GLY A 111 32.15 -16.04 21.87
CA GLY A 111 33.19 -16.85 22.51
C GLY A 111 34.17 -17.51 21.54
N ASP A 112 33.91 -17.54 20.25
CA ASP A 112 34.83 -18.09 19.25
C ASP A 112 36.16 -17.32 19.26
N THR A 113 37.27 -18.05 19.16
CA THR A 113 38.61 -17.48 19.07
C THR A 113 38.83 -16.87 17.69
N LEU A 114 39.07 -15.56 17.65
CA LEU A 114 39.28 -14.81 16.43
C LEU A 114 40.75 -14.58 16.07
N ALA A 115 41.59 -14.39 17.11
CA ALA A 115 43.02 -14.16 16.94
C ALA A 115 43.81 -14.61 18.19
N ILE A 116 45.11 -14.85 17.99
CA ILE A 116 46.08 -15.08 19.06
C ILE A 116 47.10 -13.97 19.02
N ILE A 117 47.29 -13.29 20.17
CA ILE A 117 48.21 -12.18 20.34
C ILE A 117 49.28 -12.61 21.36
N GLU A 118 50.54 -12.25 21.10
CA GLU A 118 51.64 -12.33 22.07
C GLU A 118 51.88 -10.95 22.66
N SER A 119 51.73 -10.80 23.96
CA SER A 119 51.93 -9.53 24.65
C SER A 119 53.43 -9.11 24.64
N ASN A 120 53.70 -7.87 24.29
CA ASN A 120 55.06 -7.32 24.33
C ASN A 120 55.62 -7.24 25.75
N GLU A 121 54.75 -7.10 26.76
CA GLU A 121 55.17 -6.92 28.16
C GLU A 121 55.47 -8.26 28.83
N SER A 122 54.61 -9.25 28.67
CA SER A 122 54.74 -10.54 29.36
C SER A 122 55.24 -11.67 28.48
N LEU A 123 55.33 -11.49 27.15
CA LEU A 123 55.63 -12.50 26.12
C LEU A 123 54.67 -13.70 26.16
N ASN A 124 53.60 -13.61 26.93
CA ASN A 124 52.55 -14.63 26.96
C ASN A 124 51.55 -14.44 25.84
N GLN A 125 51.07 -15.57 25.32
CA GLN A 125 50.00 -15.56 24.31
C GLN A 125 48.63 -15.52 24.98
N TYR A 126 47.71 -14.78 24.40
CA TYR A 126 46.33 -14.76 24.83
C TYR A 126 45.41 -14.74 23.60
N SER A 127 44.22 -15.30 23.75
CA SER A 127 43.22 -15.35 22.70
C SER A 127 42.31 -14.13 22.75
N ILE A 128 41.97 -13.62 21.58
CA ILE A 128 40.91 -12.64 21.40
C ILE A 128 39.68 -13.41 20.94
N THR A 129 38.54 -13.25 21.64
CA THR A 129 37.31 -13.93 21.34
C THR A 129 36.23 -12.99 20.88
N SER A 130 35.26 -13.49 20.13
CA SER A 130 34.07 -12.74 19.69
C SER A 130 33.17 -12.42 20.89
N PRO A 131 32.80 -11.15 21.13
CA PRO A 131 31.86 -10.80 22.18
C PRO A 131 30.41 -11.10 21.81
N MET A 132 30.14 -11.35 20.55
CA MET A 132 28.79 -11.56 20.00
C MET A 132 28.81 -12.53 18.83
N SER A 133 27.66 -13.15 18.54
CA SER A 133 27.48 -13.93 17.32
C SER A 133 27.20 -12.97 16.14
N GLY A 134 27.79 -13.26 14.98
CA GLY A 134 27.65 -12.40 13.81
C GLY A 134 28.54 -12.84 12.65
N LYS A 135 28.92 -11.89 11.81
CA LYS A 135 29.77 -12.08 10.65
C LYS A 135 30.97 -11.14 10.71
N ILE A 136 32.15 -11.63 10.35
CA ILE A 136 33.32 -10.78 10.21
C ILE A 136 33.12 -9.85 9.00
N ILE A 137 33.12 -8.55 9.23
CA ILE A 137 32.87 -7.54 8.18
C ILE A 137 34.11 -6.75 7.81
N ALA A 138 35.12 -6.73 8.71
CA ALA A 138 36.39 -6.06 8.45
C ALA A 138 37.52 -6.78 9.16
N ARG A 139 38.68 -6.82 8.52
CA ARG A 139 39.95 -7.30 9.04
C ARG A 139 40.99 -6.22 8.77
N HIS A 140 41.57 -5.66 9.84
CA HIS A 140 42.53 -4.54 9.82
C HIS A 140 43.94 -4.93 10.27
N ALA A 141 44.15 -6.22 10.57
CA ALA A 141 45.46 -6.71 10.99
C ALA A 141 45.78 -8.04 10.34
N ASN A 142 47.06 -8.32 10.18
CA ASN A 142 47.60 -9.57 9.65
C ASN A 142 48.56 -10.21 10.64
N ASP A 143 48.87 -11.47 10.40
CA ASP A 143 49.87 -12.22 11.20
C ASP A 143 51.23 -11.52 11.11
N GLY A 144 51.89 -11.37 12.25
CA GLY A 144 53.19 -10.67 12.41
C GLY A 144 53.07 -9.16 12.64
N GLU A 145 51.91 -8.54 12.51
CA GLU A 145 51.71 -7.11 12.74
C GLU A 145 51.68 -6.76 14.24
N LEU A 146 52.18 -5.57 14.58
CA LEU A 146 52.10 -5.01 15.95
C LEU A 146 50.69 -4.48 16.22
N THR A 147 50.19 -4.74 17.43
CA THR A 147 48.94 -4.16 17.94
C THR A 147 49.24 -3.02 18.92
N LYS A 148 48.63 -1.85 18.69
CA LYS A 148 48.74 -0.66 19.58
C LYS A 148 47.36 -0.03 19.76
N GLY A 149 46.39 -0.80 20.28
CA GLY A 149 45.03 -0.31 20.51
C GLY A 149 44.15 -0.12 19.27
N GLN A 150 44.66 -0.34 18.03
CA GLN A 150 43.85 -0.27 16.82
C GLN A 150 42.80 -1.38 16.79
N VAL A 151 41.73 -1.18 15.96
CA VAL A 151 40.76 -2.22 15.67
C VAL A 151 41.45 -3.31 14.85
N LEU A 152 41.32 -4.57 15.24
CA LEU A 152 41.89 -5.72 14.53
C LEU A 152 40.86 -6.35 13.60
N LEU A 153 39.66 -6.51 14.12
CA LEU A 153 38.51 -7.13 13.41
C LEU A 153 37.24 -6.38 13.76
N SER A 154 36.24 -6.47 12.88
CA SER A 154 34.89 -6.01 13.17
C SER A 154 33.90 -7.13 12.95
N VAL A 155 33.02 -7.34 13.92
CA VAL A 155 31.92 -8.33 13.86
C VAL A 155 30.59 -7.58 13.80
N ALA A 156 29.73 -7.92 12.88
CA ALA A 156 28.38 -7.35 12.79
C ALA A 156 27.33 -8.47 12.75
N ASN A 157 26.21 -8.20 13.43
CA ASN A 157 25.02 -9.03 13.35
C ASN A 157 23.90 -8.23 12.67
N TYR A 158 23.55 -8.62 11.44
CA TYR A 158 22.53 -7.94 10.65
C TYR A 158 21.13 -8.55 10.78
N SER A 159 20.95 -9.52 11.72
CA SER A 159 19.62 -10.09 11.98
C SER A 159 18.64 -9.07 12.56
N ARG A 160 19.15 -7.96 13.10
CA ARG A 160 18.36 -6.81 13.53
C ARG A 160 18.88 -5.55 12.87
N ALA A 161 17.96 -4.71 12.48
CA ALA A 161 18.23 -3.39 11.93
C ALA A 161 17.32 -2.35 12.60
N ILE A 162 17.51 -1.10 12.27
CA ILE A 162 16.68 0.00 12.74
C ILE A 162 16.22 0.80 11.52
N ALA A 163 14.92 1.08 11.44
CA ALA A 163 14.41 2.08 10.53
C ALA A 163 14.43 3.45 11.24
N GLN A 164 15.15 4.40 10.68
CA GLN A 164 15.17 5.80 11.11
C GLN A 164 14.17 6.59 10.27
N LEU A 165 13.00 6.88 10.83
CA LEU A 165 11.92 7.59 10.15
C LEU A 165 11.94 9.08 10.46
N ALA A 166 11.86 9.94 9.45
CA ALA A 166 11.84 11.39 9.62
C ALA A 166 10.44 11.86 10.05
N ILE A 167 10.34 12.51 11.21
CA ILE A 167 9.10 13.06 11.76
C ILE A 167 9.15 14.58 11.68
N PHE A 168 8.38 15.14 10.76
CA PHE A 168 8.33 16.59 10.54
C PHE A 168 7.51 17.31 11.62
N PRO A 169 7.71 18.63 11.85
CA PRO A 169 7.06 19.39 12.92
C PRO A 169 5.54 19.24 12.99
N LYS A 170 4.85 19.21 11.83
CA LYS A 170 3.39 19.00 11.76
C LYS A 170 2.93 17.64 12.27
N GLN A 171 3.78 16.64 12.19
CA GLN A 171 3.49 15.26 12.63
C GLN A 171 3.88 15.05 14.10
N ARG A 172 4.91 15.79 14.58
CA ARG A 172 5.55 15.57 15.87
C ARG A 172 4.60 15.64 17.07
N THR A 173 3.59 16.50 17.01
CA THR A 173 2.59 16.64 18.09
C THR A 173 1.66 15.43 18.23
N ARG A 174 1.59 14.57 17.23
CA ARG A 174 0.70 13.41 17.17
C ARG A 174 1.43 12.08 17.24
N ILE A 175 2.78 12.10 17.25
CA ILE A 175 3.60 10.89 17.21
C ILE A 175 4.41 10.79 18.51
N ALA A 176 4.34 9.64 19.17
CA ALA A 176 5.03 9.30 20.40
C ALA A 176 5.73 7.95 20.29
N ALA A 177 6.56 7.62 21.30
CA ALA A 177 7.08 6.27 21.46
C ALA A 177 5.93 5.27 21.66
N ASP A 178 6.21 4.01 21.39
CA ASP A 178 5.30 2.86 21.49
C ASP A 178 4.13 2.84 20.47
N MET A 179 4.01 3.88 19.62
CA MET A 179 3.03 3.86 18.53
C MET A 179 3.36 2.80 17.50
N GLU A 180 2.32 2.12 17.01
CA GLU A 180 2.44 1.11 15.96
C GLU A 180 2.86 1.73 14.62
N VAL A 181 3.73 1.03 13.94
CA VAL A 181 4.28 1.40 12.63
C VAL A 181 4.25 0.21 11.70
N THR A 182 3.68 0.37 10.53
CA THR A 182 3.88 -0.56 9.42
C THR A 182 5.00 -0.02 8.55
N LEU A 183 6.12 -0.74 8.50
CA LEU A 183 7.22 -0.47 7.58
C LEU A 183 6.94 -1.13 6.24
N ARG A 184 7.25 -0.44 5.14
CA ARG A 184 7.13 -0.97 3.78
C ARG A 184 8.38 -0.69 2.98
N LEU A 185 8.86 -1.71 2.28
CA LEU A 185 9.92 -1.65 1.29
C LEU A 185 9.50 -2.50 0.10
N GLU A 186 9.06 -1.85 -0.99
CA GLU A 186 8.44 -2.52 -2.13
C GLU A 186 7.28 -3.43 -1.67
N GLU A 187 7.35 -4.74 -1.92
CA GLU A 187 6.35 -5.72 -1.49
C GLU A 187 6.54 -6.20 -0.04
N LEU A 188 7.68 -5.89 0.57
CA LEU A 188 7.95 -6.28 1.96
C LEU A 188 7.19 -5.37 2.92
N GLN A 189 6.55 -6.00 3.92
CA GLN A 189 5.89 -5.28 5.00
C GLN A 189 6.26 -5.91 6.34
N GLN A 190 6.45 -5.05 7.35
CA GLN A 190 6.67 -5.47 8.72
C GLN A 190 5.95 -4.54 9.68
N GLN A 191 5.20 -5.12 10.61
CA GLN A 191 4.65 -4.38 11.75
C GLN A 191 5.67 -4.30 12.88
N SER A 192 5.78 -3.14 13.49
CA SER A 192 6.66 -2.85 14.60
C SER A 192 6.12 -1.67 15.41
N SER A 193 6.92 -1.12 16.31
CA SER A 193 6.59 0.08 17.08
C SER A 193 7.76 1.05 17.12
N ILE A 194 7.47 2.32 17.40
CA ILE A 194 8.50 3.34 17.64
C ILE A 194 9.14 3.07 18.99
N SER A 195 10.43 2.74 19.01
CA SER A 195 11.17 2.52 20.27
C SER A 195 11.44 3.84 21.00
N HIS A 196 11.86 4.86 20.28
CA HIS A 196 12.10 6.20 20.82
C HIS A 196 12.15 7.24 19.70
N ILE A 197 12.12 8.53 20.08
CA ILE A 197 12.21 9.66 19.15
C ILE A 197 13.27 10.62 19.66
N THR A 198 14.21 11.02 18.77
CA THR A 198 15.23 12.02 19.07
C THR A 198 15.16 13.21 18.11
N SER A 199 15.80 14.31 18.45
CA SER A 199 16.07 15.38 17.49
C SER A 199 17.06 14.89 16.44
N SER A 200 17.02 15.49 15.23
CA SER A 200 18.02 15.21 14.20
C SER A 200 19.41 15.67 14.68
N PRO A 201 20.48 14.86 14.51
CA PRO A 201 21.82 15.21 14.94
C PRO A 201 22.44 16.37 14.15
N ASP A 202 21.94 16.65 12.95
CA ASP A 202 22.53 17.64 12.02
C ASP A 202 21.75 18.96 12.00
N ASP A 203 21.08 19.36 13.08
CA ASP A 203 20.22 20.56 13.20
C ASP A 203 19.14 20.66 12.13
N LYS A 204 18.76 19.52 11.52
CA LYS A 204 17.68 19.49 10.54
C LYS A 204 16.31 19.68 11.23
N PRO A 205 15.34 20.34 10.60
CA PRO A 205 14.08 20.70 11.24
C PRO A 205 13.10 19.51 11.32
N TYR A 206 13.58 18.33 11.72
CA TYR A 206 12.75 17.15 11.96
C TYR A 206 13.33 16.30 13.11
N SER A 207 12.48 15.48 13.71
CA SER A 207 12.89 14.45 14.65
C SER A 207 13.06 13.11 13.95
N ILE A 208 13.79 12.19 14.55
CA ILE A 208 13.97 10.83 14.05
C ILE A 208 13.25 9.87 14.99
N ALA A 209 12.32 9.10 14.46
CA ALA A 209 11.72 7.97 15.14
C ALA A 209 12.51 6.71 14.80
N PHE A 210 12.90 5.96 15.82
CA PHE A 210 13.63 4.70 15.70
C PHE A 210 12.66 3.54 15.83
N VAL A 211 12.64 2.69 14.84
CA VAL A 211 11.75 1.52 14.76
C VAL A 211 12.60 0.27 14.57
N ASN A 212 12.41 -0.72 15.43
CA ASN A 212 13.13 -1.97 15.33
C ASN A 212 12.68 -2.78 14.11
N VAL A 213 13.62 -3.34 13.37
CA VAL A 213 13.40 -4.16 12.19
C VAL A 213 13.98 -5.55 12.44
N ASP A 214 13.12 -6.57 12.37
CA ASP A 214 13.59 -7.95 12.29
C ASP A 214 14.11 -8.22 10.88
N ASN A 215 15.42 -8.46 10.80
CA ASN A 215 16.12 -8.71 9.54
C ASN A 215 16.80 -10.08 9.53
N GLY A 216 16.25 -11.05 10.26
CA GLY A 216 16.80 -12.42 10.32
C GLY A 216 16.91 -13.10 8.96
N SER A 217 16.00 -12.79 8.04
CA SER A 217 16.02 -13.25 6.64
C SER A 217 16.95 -12.44 5.72
N GLY A 218 17.44 -11.26 6.15
CA GLY A 218 18.29 -10.38 5.35
C GLY A 218 17.58 -9.57 4.25
N TYR A 219 16.23 -9.56 4.24
CA TYR A 219 15.45 -8.87 3.20
C TYR A 219 15.36 -7.36 3.36
N TRP A 220 15.82 -6.81 4.50
CA TRP A 220 15.89 -5.37 4.76
C TRP A 220 17.31 -4.86 4.58
N PRO A 221 17.72 -4.44 3.36
CA PRO A 221 19.10 -4.02 3.11
C PRO A 221 19.43 -2.75 3.87
N LEU A 222 20.60 -2.70 4.48
CA LEU A 222 21.11 -1.48 5.10
C LEU A 222 21.27 -0.37 4.04
N GLY A 223 20.85 0.85 4.41
CA GLY A 223 20.86 1.99 3.51
C GLY A 223 19.60 2.13 2.65
N ALA A 224 18.74 1.09 2.56
CA ALA A 224 17.49 1.17 1.81
C ALA A 224 16.55 2.24 2.37
N MET A 225 15.87 2.93 1.46
CA MET A 225 14.78 3.86 1.81
C MET A 225 13.52 3.06 2.10
N VAL A 226 12.85 3.41 3.18
CA VAL A 226 11.62 2.74 3.60
C VAL A 226 10.51 3.74 3.87
N GLU A 227 9.27 3.29 3.69
CA GLU A 227 8.07 4.01 4.12
C GLU A 227 7.66 3.52 5.51
N GLY A 228 7.25 4.44 6.36
CA GLY A 228 6.63 4.15 7.65
C GLY A 228 5.22 4.68 7.70
N TYR A 229 4.25 3.82 7.98
CA TYR A 229 2.86 4.17 8.22
C TYR A 229 2.61 4.10 9.72
N ILE A 230 2.67 5.26 10.39
CA ILE A 230 2.52 5.36 11.85
C ILE A 230 1.05 5.53 12.17
N GLN A 231 0.52 4.67 13.05
CA GLN A 231 -0.85 4.76 13.52
C GLN A 231 -0.98 5.92 14.53
N ILE A 232 -1.81 6.91 14.19
CA ILE A 232 -1.95 8.14 14.95
C ILE A 232 -3.33 8.28 15.63
N GLY A 233 -4.16 7.26 15.52
CA GLY A 233 -5.49 7.21 16.11
C GLY A 233 -6.46 6.34 15.35
N PHE A 234 -7.73 6.47 15.72
CA PHE A 234 -8.85 5.76 15.11
C PHE A 234 -9.95 6.76 14.76
N GLN A 235 -10.71 6.44 13.73
CA GLN A 235 -11.88 7.19 13.30
C GLN A 235 -13.08 6.24 13.21
N GLU A 236 -14.12 6.51 13.99
CA GLU A 236 -15.40 5.82 13.83
C GLU A 236 -16.11 6.35 12.58
N VAL A 237 -16.67 5.43 11.80
CA VAL A 237 -17.45 5.72 10.60
C VAL A 237 -18.77 4.98 10.65
N ASN A 238 -19.81 5.58 10.08
CA ASN A 238 -21.16 5.04 10.12
C ASN A 238 -21.29 3.71 9.39
N LEU A 239 -20.51 3.52 8.32
CA LEU A 239 -20.49 2.28 7.55
C LEU A 239 -19.09 2.04 7.00
N ALA A 240 -18.54 0.87 7.30
CA ALA A 240 -17.25 0.41 6.78
C ALA A 240 -17.41 -0.97 6.16
N LEU A 241 -16.70 -1.17 5.04
CA LEU A 241 -16.60 -2.48 4.38
C LEU A 241 -15.13 -2.84 4.16
N PRO A 242 -14.79 -4.14 4.09
CA PRO A 242 -13.47 -4.56 3.64
C PRO A 242 -13.17 -4.04 2.22
N LYS A 243 -11.93 -3.68 1.94
CA LYS A 243 -11.52 -3.27 0.58
C LYS A 243 -11.77 -4.33 -0.49
N SER A 244 -11.74 -5.61 -0.10
CA SER A 244 -12.05 -6.74 -0.98
C SER A 244 -13.48 -6.73 -1.53
N SER A 245 -14.42 -6.01 -0.88
CA SER A 245 -15.79 -5.85 -1.34
C SER A 245 -15.93 -4.88 -2.52
N ILE A 246 -14.93 -4.00 -2.71
CA ILE A 246 -14.98 -2.92 -3.69
C ILE A 246 -14.57 -3.46 -5.07
N GLN A 247 -15.41 -3.21 -6.07
CA GLN A 247 -15.14 -3.51 -7.47
C GLN A 247 -15.31 -2.25 -8.31
N GLU A 248 -14.72 -2.26 -9.49
CA GLU A 248 -14.93 -1.25 -10.52
C GLU A 248 -15.68 -1.90 -11.68
N LEU A 249 -16.81 -1.32 -12.09
CA LEU A 249 -17.59 -1.74 -13.24
C LEU A 249 -17.91 -0.49 -14.06
N ASP A 250 -17.53 -0.47 -15.33
CA ASP A 250 -17.73 0.66 -16.28
C ASP A 250 -17.27 2.01 -15.76
N GLY A 251 -16.10 2.02 -15.10
CA GLY A 251 -15.54 3.23 -14.49
C GLY A 251 -16.27 3.68 -13.22
N GLN A 252 -17.24 2.90 -12.73
CA GLN A 252 -17.97 3.18 -11.49
C GLN A 252 -17.48 2.26 -10.36
N THR A 253 -17.34 2.82 -9.19
CA THR A 253 -17.04 2.03 -7.98
C THR A 253 -18.32 1.41 -7.45
N ILE A 254 -18.35 0.09 -7.34
CA ILE A 254 -19.52 -0.69 -6.91
C ILE A 254 -19.19 -1.64 -5.76
N VAL A 255 -20.24 -2.12 -5.12
CA VAL A 255 -20.26 -3.32 -4.26
C VAL A 255 -21.43 -4.19 -4.67
N PHE A 256 -21.38 -5.49 -4.40
CA PHE A 256 -22.52 -6.38 -4.62
C PHE A 256 -23.36 -6.52 -3.35
N VAL A 257 -24.63 -6.09 -3.43
CA VAL A 257 -25.63 -6.25 -2.36
C VAL A 257 -26.45 -7.50 -2.62
N LYS A 258 -26.54 -8.37 -1.62
CA LYS A 258 -27.30 -9.62 -1.67
C LYS A 258 -28.73 -9.44 -1.22
N GLU A 259 -29.70 -9.83 -2.05
CA GLU A 259 -31.13 -9.87 -1.75
C GLU A 259 -31.68 -11.26 -2.15
N GLY A 260 -31.84 -12.15 -1.17
CA GLY A 260 -32.14 -13.55 -1.43
C GLY A 260 -30.99 -14.27 -2.15
N GLU A 261 -31.22 -14.79 -3.34
CA GLU A 261 -30.21 -15.41 -4.23
C GLU A 261 -29.68 -14.44 -5.29
N ARG A 262 -30.12 -13.18 -5.28
CA ARG A 262 -29.73 -12.16 -6.24
C ARG A 262 -28.66 -11.24 -5.67
N PHE A 263 -27.72 -10.87 -6.52
CA PHE A 263 -26.59 -9.98 -6.20
C PHE A 263 -26.63 -8.78 -7.13
N TYR A 264 -26.97 -7.62 -6.57
CA TYR A 264 -27.12 -6.37 -7.31
C TYR A 264 -25.84 -5.57 -7.24
N PRO A 265 -25.22 -5.16 -8.38
CA PRO A 265 -24.17 -4.18 -8.38
C PRO A 265 -24.73 -2.83 -7.93
N ARG A 266 -24.22 -2.31 -6.83
CA ARG A 266 -24.68 -1.05 -6.25
C ARG A 266 -23.54 -0.05 -6.28
N GLN A 267 -23.74 1.06 -7.00
CA GLN A 267 -22.78 2.14 -7.02
C GLN A 267 -22.62 2.73 -5.61
N VAL A 268 -21.36 2.95 -5.21
CA VAL A 268 -21.01 3.49 -3.89
C VAL A 268 -20.11 4.71 -4.00
N LYS A 269 -20.23 5.59 -3.02
CA LYS A 269 -19.27 6.67 -2.82
C LYS A 269 -18.39 6.34 -1.63
N LEU A 270 -17.08 6.23 -1.87
CA LEU A 270 -16.09 5.95 -0.84
C LEU A 270 -15.74 7.21 -0.06
N GLY A 271 -15.43 7.04 1.22
CA GLY A 271 -14.89 8.04 2.12
C GLY A 271 -13.44 7.73 2.49
N ASN A 272 -13.12 7.85 3.78
CA ASN A 272 -11.80 7.54 4.31
C ASN A 272 -11.50 6.04 4.21
N THR A 273 -10.21 5.71 4.15
CA THR A 273 -9.78 4.31 4.05
C THR A 273 -8.53 4.07 4.90
N ASP A 274 -8.43 2.87 5.44
CA ASP A 274 -7.20 2.39 6.06
C ASP A 274 -6.60 1.21 5.25
N ASN A 275 -5.77 0.37 5.86
CA ASN A 275 -5.16 -0.76 5.15
C ASN A 275 -6.15 -1.89 4.81
N ARG A 276 -7.27 -2.03 5.56
CA ARG A 276 -8.23 -3.14 5.45
C ARG A 276 -9.63 -2.70 5.10
N LEU A 277 -10.07 -1.56 5.65
CA LEU A 277 -11.44 -1.07 5.57
C LEU A 277 -11.53 0.20 4.74
N VAL A 278 -12.70 0.43 4.19
CA VAL A 278 -13.08 1.66 3.49
C VAL A 278 -14.45 2.13 3.99
N GLU A 279 -14.56 3.42 4.27
CA GLU A 279 -15.83 4.07 4.60
C GLU A 279 -16.72 4.14 3.36
N ILE A 280 -17.99 3.77 3.52
CA ILE A 280 -19.02 3.94 2.50
C ILE A 280 -19.89 5.12 2.89
N VAL A 281 -19.80 6.20 2.13
CA VAL A 281 -20.54 7.45 2.39
C VAL A 281 -21.95 7.39 1.81
N LYS A 282 -22.13 6.70 0.66
CA LYS A 282 -23.43 6.53 -0.02
C LYS A 282 -23.46 5.20 -0.78
N GLY A 283 -24.67 4.70 -1.02
CA GLY A 283 -24.93 3.54 -1.88
C GLY A 283 -25.34 2.28 -1.14
N VAL A 284 -24.96 2.13 0.14
CA VAL A 284 -25.33 0.99 0.98
C VAL A 284 -25.92 1.50 2.29
N GLN A 285 -26.87 0.76 2.86
CA GLN A 285 -27.48 1.03 4.16
C GLN A 285 -26.97 0.03 5.21
N ILE A 286 -26.94 0.46 6.46
CA ILE A 286 -26.63 -0.41 7.60
C ILE A 286 -27.62 -1.60 7.61
N GLY A 287 -27.11 -2.80 7.82
CA GLY A 287 -27.88 -4.04 7.84
C GLY A 287 -28.00 -4.76 6.50
N GLN A 288 -27.70 -4.11 5.37
CA GLN A 288 -27.68 -4.79 4.07
C GLN A 288 -26.57 -5.84 4.03
N GLN A 289 -26.84 -6.96 3.38
CA GLN A 289 -25.83 -8.01 3.14
C GLN A 289 -25.00 -7.64 1.94
N VAL A 290 -23.69 -7.51 2.13
CA VAL A 290 -22.74 -7.13 1.09
C VAL A 290 -21.71 -8.24 0.92
N VAL A 291 -21.31 -8.53 -0.33
CA VAL A 291 -20.24 -9.47 -0.62
C VAL A 291 -18.91 -8.87 -0.21
N VAL A 292 -18.19 -9.53 0.69
CA VAL A 292 -16.94 -9.05 1.27
C VAL A 292 -15.71 -9.83 0.83
N GLU A 293 -15.88 -11.05 0.32
CA GLU A 293 -14.81 -11.85 -0.27
C GLU A 293 -15.23 -12.41 -1.62
N ASN A 294 -14.29 -12.51 -2.55
CA ASN A 294 -14.45 -13.02 -3.90
C ASN A 294 -15.53 -12.33 -4.75
N SER A 295 -15.80 -11.05 -4.46
CA SER A 295 -16.78 -10.23 -5.19
C SER A 295 -16.44 -10.08 -6.69
N TYR A 296 -15.18 -10.26 -7.09
CA TYR A 296 -14.74 -10.21 -8.48
C TYR A 296 -15.36 -11.33 -9.36
N LEU A 297 -15.75 -12.47 -8.75
CA LEU A 297 -16.43 -13.55 -9.47
C LEU A 297 -17.81 -13.13 -9.96
N LEU A 298 -18.56 -12.40 -9.10
CA LEU A 298 -19.86 -11.85 -9.50
C LEU A 298 -19.72 -10.80 -10.61
N LYS A 299 -18.65 -9.99 -10.57
CA LYS A 299 -18.35 -9.07 -11.67
C LYS A 299 -18.07 -9.83 -12.97
N ALA A 300 -17.29 -10.90 -12.92
CA ALA A 300 -16.98 -11.72 -14.08
C ALA A 300 -18.23 -12.38 -14.68
N ASP A 301 -19.13 -12.88 -13.81
CA ASP A 301 -20.40 -13.48 -14.25
C ASP A 301 -21.32 -12.42 -14.91
N LEU A 302 -21.37 -11.20 -14.34
CA LEU A 302 -22.15 -10.10 -14.90
C LEU A 302 -21.66 -9.72 -16.31
N LEU A 303 -20.34 -9.52 -16.48
CA LEU A 303 -19.72 -9.19 -17.77
C LEU A 303 -19.85 -10.33 -18.78
N LYS A 304 -19.89 -11.60 -18.34
CA LYS A 304 -20.11 -12.74 -19.23
C LYS A 304 -21.55 -12.83 -19.73
N MET A 305 -22.53 -12.42 -18.93
CA MET A 305 -23.93 -12.32 -19.35
C MET A 305 -24.09 -11.25 -20.44
N GLU A 306 -23.39 -10.09 -20.30
CA GLU A 306 -23.36 -9.05 -21.35
C GLU A 306 -22.76 -9.57 -22.66
N ALA A 307 -21.66 -10.33 -22.61
CA ALA A 307 -20.99 -10.84 -23.82
C ALA A 307 -21.69 -12.07 -24.46
N GLY A 308 -22.63 -12.70 -23.79
CA GLY A 308 -23.30 -13.91 -24.25
C GLY A 308 -24.62 -13.65 -24.97
N ASP A 309 -25.15 -12.41 -24.95
CA ASP A 309 -26.34 -11.99 -25.70
C ASP A 309 -25.99 -11.48 -27.10
N ASP A 310 -24.69 -11.42 -27.47
CA ASP A 310 -24.21 -10.98 -28.80
C ASP A 310 -24.10 -12.12 -29.86
N ASP A 311 -24.61 -13.36 -29.60
CA ASP A 311 -24.56 -14.49 -30.56
C ASP A 311 -25.95 -14.87 -31.11
#